data_1e85d60c70d408759ab8ce868c7fbbb5
#
_entry.id   1e85d60c70d408759ab8ce868c7fbbb5
#
_cell.length_a   1.000
_cell.length_b   1.000
_cell.length_c   1.000
_cell.angle_alpha   90.00
_cell.angle_beta   90.00
_cell.angle_gamma   90.00
#
_symmetry.space_group_name_H-M   'P 1'
#
loop_
_entity.id
_entity.type
_entity.pdbx_description
1 polymer ?
#
loop_
_entity_poly.entity_id
_entity_poly.type
_entity_poly.pdbx_seq_one_letter_code
_entity_poly.pdbx_strand_id
1 'polypeptide(L)'
;MEIKLIKRELKNGRTSLVLEYYLGYTLGANGTTRPKRKFETLEYFLYTTPRNKAERDHNKINLEMAEKVKAKRLLAEQNEQYGFAVPFKIRTNLVEFIRGMVEQRKDSPGNWGNWDSMLKHLIAYAGTETTFETI
;
A
#
# COMPACT_ATOMS: atom_id res chain seq x y z
N MET A 1 -15.65 4.30 -2.78
CA MET A 1 -15.18 4.24 -1.38
C MET A 1 -14.64 5.60 -0.95
N GLU A 2 -14.93 6.01 0.24
CA GLU A 2 -14.45 7.27 0.80
C GLU A 2 -13.57 6.97 2.03
N ILE A 3 -12.46 7.69 2.17
CA ILE A 3 -11.56 7.56 3.32
C ILE A 3 -11.51 8.89 4.04
N LYS A 4 -11.79 8.87 5.35
CA LYS A 4 -11.73 10.06 6.22
C LYS A 4 -10.74 9.85 7.34
N LEU A 5 -10.01 10.91 7.69
CA LEU A 5 -9.18 10.93 8.89
C LEU A 5 -10.01 11.44 10.07
N ILE A 6 -10.12 10.61 11.10
CA ILE A 6 -10.90 10.89 12.30
C ILE A 6 -9.95 11.00 13.50
N LYS A 7 -10.27 11.89 14.42
CA LYS A 7 -9.59 12.06 15.70
C LYS A 7 -10.44 11.46 16.81
N ARG A 8 -9.85 10.57 17.61
CA ARG A 8 -10.48 9.98 18.80
C ARG A 8 -9.70 10.37 20.04
N GLU A 9 -10.34 11.11 20.95
CA GLU A 9 -9.74 11.45 22.23
C GLU A 9 -9.66 10.23 23.15
N LEU A 10 -8.50 10.04 23.76
CA LEU A 10 -8.25 8.99 24.74
C LEU A 10 -8.18 9.58 26.14
N LYS A 11 -8.42 8.74 27.17
CA LYS A 11 -8.41 9.19 28.58
C LYS A 11 -7.03 9.61 29.09
N ASN A 12 -5.96 9.26 28.39
CA ASN A 12 -4.57 9.55 28.78
C ASN A 12 -4.04 10.90 28.27
N GLY A 13 -4.88 11.80 27.81
CA GLY A 13 -4.49 13.10 27.26
C GLY A 13 -3.95 13.04 25.85
N ARG A 14 -4.13 11.92 25.16
CA ARG A 14 -3.73 11.70 23.77
C ARG A 14 -4.97 11.57 22.86
N THR A 15 -4.79 11.94 21.60
CA THR A 15 -5.81 11.78 20.57
C THR A 15 -5.29 10.78 19.54
N SER A 16 -5.98 9.66 19.38
CA SER A 16 -5.65 8.66 18.37
C SER A 16 -6.13 9.11 17.00
N LEU A 17 -5.33 8.85 15.97
CA LEU A 17 -5.69 9.10 14.57
C LEU A 17 -6.18 7.81 13.94
N VAL A 18 -7.36 7.86 13.34
CA VAL A 18 -8.04 6.69 12.78
C VAL A 18 -8.50 7.00 11.36
N LEU A 19 -8.27 6.09 10.43
CA LEU A 19 -8.85 6.16 9.09
C LEU A 19 -10.20 5.43 9.09
N GLU A 20 -11.24 6.12 8.67
CA GLU A 20 -12.57 5.56 8.43
C GLU A 20 -12.73 5.29 6.93
N TYR A 21 -13.01 4.04 6.60
CA TYR A 21 -13.33 3.61 5.24
C TYR A 21 -14.84 3.44 5.13
N TYR A 22 -15.47 4.21 4.26
CA TYR A 22 -16.87 4.05 3.93
C TYR A 22 -17.01 3.13 2.73
N LEU A 23 -17.62 1.97 2.93
CA LEU A 23 -17.73 0.90 1.93
C LEU A 23 -19.14 0.77 1.31
N GLY A 24 -19.98 1.77 1.49
CA GLY A 24 -21.36 1.74 1.02
C GLY A 24 -22.36 1.26 2.09
N TYR A 25 -23.46 0.67 1.64
CA TYR A 25 -24.52 0.19 2.52
C TYR A 25 -24.63 -1.33 2.46
N THR A 26 -25.01 -1.93 3.60
CA THR A 26 -25.41 -3.33 3.66
C THR A 26 -26.91 -3.39 4.00
N LEU A 27 -27.62 -4.35 3.38
CA LEU A 27 -29.00 -4.66 3.70
C LEU A 27 -29.07 -5.51 4.97
N GLY A 28 -29.74 -5.02 6.00
CA GLY A 28 -30.04 -5.79 7.19
C GLY A 28 -31.19 -6.77 6.95
N ALA A 29 -31.37 -7.75 7.87
CA ALA A 29 -32.42 -8.78 7.80
C ALA A 29 -33.85 -8.22 7.71
N ASN A 30 -34.06 -6.99 8.17
CA ASN A 30 -35.38 -6.31 8.20
C ASN A 30 -35.55 -5.34 7.01
N GLY A 31 -34.74 -5.41 5.96
CA GLY A 31 -34.78 -4.47 4.83
C GLY A 31 -34.23 -3.09 5.15
N THR A 32 -33.68 -2.86 6.34
CA THR A 32 -33.02 -1.61 6.72
C THR A 32 -31.62 -1.54 6.14
N THR A 33 -31.27 -0.39 5.55
CA THR A 33 -29.91 -0.16 5.07
C THR A 33 -29.04 0.39 6.21
N ARG A 34 -27.83 -0.20 6.38
CA ARG A 34 -26.85 0.28 7.33
C ARG A 34 -25.55 0.63 6.61
N PRO A 35 -24.89 1.75 6.95
CA PRO A 35 -23.60 2.07 6.35
C PRO A 35 -22.54 1.04 6.76
N LYS A 36 -21.82 0.52 5.79
CA LYS A 36 -20.69 -0.38 6.03
C LYS A 36 -19.42 0.45 6.17
N ARG A 37 -18.81 0.41 7.35
CA ARG A 37 -17.59 1.16 7.66
C ARG A 37 -16.52 0.23 8.22
N LYS A 38 -15.28 0.54 7.88
CA LYS A 38 -14.10 -0.10 8.43
C LYS A 38 -13.20 0.96 9.05
N PHE A 39 -12.56 0.65 10.16
CA PHE A 39 -11.66 1.57 10.85
C PHE A 39 -10.25 1.00 10.92
N GLU A 40 -9.26 1.84 10.64
CA GLU A 40 -7.84 1.52 10.79
C GLU A 40 -7.22 2.54 11.73
N THR A 41 -6.78 2.09 12.91
CA THR A 41 -6.07 2.95 13.87
C THR A 41 -4.63 3.10 13.42
N LEU A 42 -4.19 4.34 13.25
CA LEU A 42 -2.81 4.66 12.90
C LEU A 42 -1.91 4.64 14.14
N GLU A 43 -0.62 4.41 13.95
CA GLU A 43 0.38 4.45 15.02
C GLU A 43 0.66 5.88 15.51
N TYR A 44 0.21 6.89 14.77
CA TYR A 44 0.40 8.30 15.10
C TYR A 44 -0.67 8.78 16.07
N PHE A 45 -0.26 9.58 17.03
CA PHE A 45 -1.16 10.22 17.99
C PHE A 45 -0.90 11.73 18.09
N LEU A 46 -1.87 12.45 18.60
CA LEU A 46 -1.75 13.88 18.92
C LEU A 46 -1.87 14.07 20.43
N TYR A 47 -1.22 15.09 20.96
CA TYR A 47 -1.53 15.57 22.31
C TYR A 47 -2.85 16.34 22.25
N THR A 48 -3.82 15.95 23.06
CA THR A 48 -5.17 16.57 23.07
C THR A 48 -5.09 18.05 23.42
N THR A 49 -4.23 18.38 24.41
CA THR A 49 -3.95 19.76 24.81
C THR A 49 -2.43 19.98 24.81
N PRO A 50 -1.83 20.46 23.72
CA PRO A 50 -0.41 20.71 23.67
C PRO A 50 -0.03 21.87 24.60
N ARG A 51 0.98 21.64 25.46
CA ARG A 51 1.39 22.59 26.52
C ARG A 51 2.61 23.43 26.14
N ASN A 52 3.43 22.94 25.22
CA ASN A 52 4.67 23.58 24.80
C ASN A 52 4.86 23.48 23.28
N LYS A 53 5.92 24.13 22.79
CA LYS A 53 6.23 24.12 21.36
C LYS A 53 6.56 22.72 20.84
N ALA A 54 7.27 21.90 21.63
CA ALA A 54 7.64 20.54 21.23
C ALA A 54 6.39 19.67 21.00
N GLU A 55 5.38 19.77 21.85
CA GLU A 55 4.12 19.05 21.70
C GLU A 55 3.31 19.55 20.50
N ARG A 56 3.31 20.86 20.23
CA ARG A 56 2.67 21.43 19.03
C ARG A 56 3.35 20.96 17.76
N ASP A 57 4.68 20.96 17.71
CA ASP A 57 5.45 20.48 16.57
C ASP A 57 5.23 18.98 16.34
N HIS A 58 5.16 18.18 17.41
CA HIS A 58 4.80 16.77 17.37
C HIS A 58 3.44 16.56 16.73
N ASN A 59 2.43 17.30 17.16
CA ASN A 59 1.08 17.22 16.60
C ASN A 59 1.06 17.56 15.10
N LYS A 60 1.77 18.61 14.70
CA LYS A 60 1.86 19.02 13.30
C LYS A 60 2.48 17.92 12.44
N ILE A 61 3.62 17.38 12.87
CA ILE A 61 4.33 16.32 12.14
C ILE A 61 3.48 15.06 12.04
N ASN A 62 2.87 14.62 13.14
CA ASN A 62 2.05 13.41 13.14
C ASN A 62 0.76 13.57 12.32
N LEU A 63 0.15 14.75 12.33
CA LEU A 63 -1.00 15.03 11.49
C LEU A 63 -0.63 15.00 10.01
N GLU A 64 0.49 15.59 9.62
CA GLU A 64 1.01 15.54 8.24
C GLU A 64 1.31 14.10 7.81
N MET A 65 1.90 13.28 8.68
CA MET A 65 2.16 11.86 8.40
C MET A 65 0.86 11.08 8.23
N ALA A 66 -0.15 11.34 9.07
CA ALA A 66 -1.47 10.72 8.95
C ALA A 66 -2.16 11.08 7.63
N GLU A 67 -2.07 12.33 7.18
CA GLU A 67 -2.59 12.76 5.88
C GLU A 67 -1.85 12.08 4.71
N LYS A 68 -0.55 11.88 4.82
CA LYS A 68 0.23 11.13 3.82
C LYS A 68 -0.20 9.66 3.76
N VAL A 69 -0.44 9.03 4.90
CA VAL A 69 -0.95 7.65 4.95
C VAL A 69 -2.33 7.56 4.31
N LYS A 70 -3.21 8.50 4.61
CA LYS A 70 -4.54 8.61 3.98
C LYS A 70 -4.43 8.72 2.46
N ALA A 71 -3.57 9.62 1.96
CA ALA A 71 -3.34 9.80 0.53
C ALA A 71 -2.80 8.53 -0.13
N LYS A 72 -1.87 7.83 0.53
CA LYS A 72 -1.33 6.55 0.05
C LYS A 72 -2.40 5.46 -0.04
N ARG A 73 -3.27 5.35 0.97
CA ARG A 73 -4.39 4.41 0.98
C ARG A 73 -5.39 4.71 -0.14
N LEU A 74 -5.72 5.98 -0.32
CA LEU A 74 -6.63 6.41 -1.38
C LEU A 74 -6.05 6.10 -2.77
N LEU A 75 -4.75 6.35 -2.98
CA LEU A 75 -4.07 6.05 -4.23
C LEU A 75 -4.03 4.54 -4.51
N ALA A 76 -3.76 3.72 -3.50
CA ALA A 76 -3.78 2.26 -3.62
C ALA A 76 -5.15 1.73 -4.05
N GLU A 77 -6.22 2.29 -3.48
CA GLU A 77 -7.59 1.96 -3.84
C GLU A 77 -7.93 2.34 -5.29
N GLN A 78 -7.52 3.53 -5.71
CA GLN A 78 -7.69 3.98 -7.09
C GLN A 78 -6.90 3.11 -8.07
N ASN A 79 -5.67 2.73 -7.74
CA ASN A 79 -4.84 1.85 -8.56
C ASN A 79 -5.50 0.47 -8.74
N GLU A 80 -6.08 -0.07 -7.69
CA GLU A 80 -6.81 -1.34 -7.75
C GLU A 80 -8.06 -1.21 -8.64
N GLN A 81 -8.83 -0.15 -8.47
CA GLN A 81 -10.05 0.10 -9.23
C GLN A 81 -9.81 0.28 -10.72
N TYR A 82 -8.75 0.99 -11.10
CA TYR A 82 -8.42 1.29 -12.50
C TYR A 82 -7.39 0.36 -13.12
N GLY A 83 -6.95 -0.67 -12.40
CA GLY A 83 -5.99 -1.66 -12.90
C GLY A 83 -4.57 -1.13 -13.07
N PHE A 84 -4.22 -0.03 -12.44
CA PHE A 84 -2.84 0.47 -12.42
C PHE A 84 -1.91 -0.50 -11.67
N ALA A 85 -0.63 -0.47 -12.03
CA ALA A 85 0.37 -1.32 -11.39
C ALA A 85 0.41 -1.10 -9.86
N VAL A 86 0.20 -2.19 -9.12
CA VAL A 86 0.24 -2.15 -7.65
C VAL A 86 1.68 -2.09 -7.18
N PRO A 87 2.02 -1.27 -6.18
CA PRO A 87 3.42 -1.12 -5.73
C PRO A 87 4.16 -2.43 -5.41
N PHE A 88 3.46 -3.47 -4.96
CA PHE A 88 4.11 -4.76 -4.68
C PHE A 88 4.69 -5.45 -5.93
N LYS A 89 4.14 -5.19 -7.11
CA LYS A 89 4.68 -5.71 -8.37
C LYS A 89 6.06 -5.15 -8.70
N ILE A 90 6.34 -3.95 -8.24
CA ILE A 90 7.65 -3.30 -8.40
C ILE A 90 8.71 -4.03 -7.58
N ARG A 91 8.33 -4.64 -6.46
CA ARG A 91 9.19 -5.45 -5.59
C ARG A 91 9.33 -6.90 -6.01
N THR A 92 8.64 -7.31 -7.08
CA THR A 92 8.76 -8.66 -7.62
C THR A 92 10.19 -8.90 -8.10
N ASN A 93 10.76 -10.05 -7.77
CA ASN A 93 12.09 -10.41 -8.21
C ASN A 93 12.12 -10.54 -9.74
N LEU A 94 12.96 -9.72 -10.39
CA LEU A 94 13.06 -9.65 -11.84
C LEU A 94 13.55 -10.97 -12.45
N VAL A 95 14.52 -11.59 -11.82
CA VAL A 95 15.12 -12.86 -12.29
C VAL A 95 14.08 -13.97 -12.28
N GLU A 96 13.29 -14.10 -11.21
CA GLU A 96 12.23 -15.11 -11.13
C GLU A 96 11.11 -14.85 -12.13
N PHE A 97 10.74 -13.59 -12.33
CA PHE A 97 9.74 -13.22 -13.34
C PHE A 97 10.19 -13.62 -14.75
N ILE A 98 11.44 -13.31 -15.13
CA ILE A 98 12.00 -13.67 -16.45
C ILE A 98 12.21 -15.17 -16.56
N ARG A 99 12.61 -15.85 -15.49
CA ARG A 99 12.70 -17.32 -15.47
C ARG A 99 11.37 -17.99 -15.79
N GLY A 100 10.26 -17.49 -15.23
CA GLY A 100 8.91 -17.94 -15.58
C GLY A 100 8.59 -17.74 -17.05
N MET A 101 8.99 -16.63 -17.66
CA MET A 101 8.81 -16.37 -19.09
C MET A 101 9.65 -17.33 -19.95
N VAL A 102 10.89 -17.66 -19.54
CA VAL A 102 11.76 -18.65 -20.20
C VAL A 102 11.10 -20.03 -20.21
N GLU A 103 10.55 -20.45 -19.06
CA GLU A 103 9.84 -21.72 -18.93
C GLU A 103 8.62 -21.84 -19.89
N GLN A 104 7.88 -20.76 -20.07
CA GLN A 104 6.73 -20.72 -21.00
C GLN A 104 7.13 -20.89 -22.48
N ARG A 105 8.42 -20.72 -22.81
CA ARG A 105 8.93 -20.77 -24.18
C ARG A 105 9.70 -22.04 -24.51
N LYS A 106 9.65 -23.06 -23.67
CA LYS A 106 10.36 -24.34 -23.86
C LYS A 106 10.03 -25.04 -25.16
N ASP A 107 8.81 -24.88 -25.67
CA ASP A 107 8.35 -25.54 -26.90
C ASP A 107 8.91 -24.92 -28.18
N SER A 108 9.67 -23.84 -28.07
CA SER A 108 10.32 -23.17 -29.19
C SER A 108 11.84 -23.11 -28.97
N PRO A 109 12.63 -24.12 -29.41
CA PRO A 109 14.04 -24.25 -29.03
C PRO A 109 14.91 -23.03 -29.36
N GLY A 110 14.75 -22.40 -30.51
CA GLY A 110 15.50 -21.21 -30.88
C GLY A 110 15.15 -19.99 -30.00
N ASN A 111 13.86 -19.77 -29.78
CA ASN A 111 13.37 -18.69 -28.93
C ASN A 111 13.73 -18.92 -27.46
N TRP A 112 13.58 -20.15 -26.99
CA TRP A 112 13.97 -20.51 -25.62
C TRP A 112 15.48 -20.26 -25.38
N GLY A 113 16.33 -20.64 -26.29
CA GLY A 113 17.78 -20.45 -26.19
C GLY A 113 18.16 -18.97 -26.05
N ASN A 114 17.51 -18.09 -26.78
CA ASN A 114 17.72 -16.65 -26.70
C ASN A 114 17.29 -16.10 -25.32
N TRP A 115 16.15 -16.51 -24.83
CA TRP A 115 15.64 -16.10 -23.52
C TRP A 115 16.48 -16.65 -22.37
N ASP A 116 16.90 -17.91 -22.45
CA ASP A 116 17.77 -18.53 -21.45
C ASP A 116 19.16 -17.84 -21.41
N SER A 117 19.73 -17.53 -22.55
CA SER A 117 20.99 -16.78 -22.66
C SER A 117 20.85 -15.39 -22.04
N MET A 118 19.76 -14.67 -22.33
CA MET A 118 19.48 -13.37 -21.73
C MET A 118 19.36 -13.46 -20.21
N LEU A 119 18.68 -14.48 -19.69
CA LEU A 119 18.55 -14.70 -18.24
C LEU A 119 19.90 -14.90 -17.57
N LYS A 120 20.79 -15.71 -18.17
CA LYS A 120 22.15 -15.93 -17.67
C LYS A 120 22.97 -14.65 -17.62
N HIS A 121 22.89 -13.82 -18.66
CA HIS A 121 23.55 -12.51 -18.67
C HIS A 121 22.98 -11.55 -17.64
N LEU A 122 21.66 -11.55 -17.45
CA LEU A 122 20.99 -10.72 -16.43
C LEU A 122 21.45 -11.10 -15.02
N ILE A 123 21.52 -12.39 -14.71
CA ILE A 123 22.00 -12.89 -13.41
C ILE A 123 23.45 -12.47 -13.18
N ALA A 124 24.31 -12.59 -14.20
CA ALA A 124 25.72 -12.21 -14.11
C ALA A 124 25.89 -10.69 -13.88
N TYR A 125 25.03 -9.88 -14.48
CA TYR A 125 25.09 -8.42 -14.38
C TYR A 125 24.47 -7.88 -13.08
N ALA A 126 23.27 -8.31 -12.74
CA ALA A 126 22.44 -7.70 -11.69
C ALA A 126 22.30 -8.56 -10.43
N GLY A 127 22.66 -9.86 -10.48
CA GLY A 127 22.43 -10.80 -9.37
C GLY A 127 21.01 -11.35 -9.32
N THR A 128 20.79 -12.32 -8.42
CA THR A 128 19.51 -13.03 -8.30
C THR A 128 18.48 -12.29 -7.47
N GLU A 129 18.88 -11.29 -6.70
CA GLU A 129 18.03 -10.53 -5.78
C GLU A 129 17.49 -9.22 -6.39
N THR A 130 17.73 -8.98 -7.68
CA THR A 130 17.29 -7.77 -8.37
C THR A 130 15.77 -7.73 -8.54
N THR A 131 15.16 -6.59 -8.22
CA THR A 131 13.76 -6.31 -8.46
C THR A 131 13.57 -5.30 -9.59
N PHE A 132 12.33 -5.09 -10.04
CA PHE A 132 12.03 -4.05 -11.02
C PHE A 132 12.37 -2.64 -10.52
N GLU A 133 12.37 -2.43 -9.21
CA GLU A 133 12.71 -1.16 -8.58
C GLU A 133 14.22 -0.91 -8.54
N THR A 134 15.02 -1.97 -8.36
CA THR A 134 16.47 -1.85 -8.15
C THR A 134 17.32 -1.98 -9.42
N ILE A 135 16.69 -2.32 -10.53
CA ILE A 135 17.35 -2.35 -11.81
C ILE A 135 17.43 -0.94 -12.41
#